data_177bad0e75a375e16980c87ddf96fc7c
#
_entry.id   177bad0e75a375e16980c87ddf96fc7c
#
_cell.length_a   1.000
_cell.length_b   1.000
_cell.length_c   1.000
_cell.angle_alpha   90.00
_cell.angle_beta   90.00
_cell.angle_gamma   90.00
#
_symmetry.space_group_name_H-M   'P 1'
#
loop_
_entity.id
_entity.type
_entity.pdbx_description
1 polymer ?
#
loop_
_entity_poly.entity_id
_entity_poly.type
_entity_poly.pdbx_seq_one_letter_code
_entity_poly.pdbx_strand_id
1 'polypeptide(L)' 'SEGVTSIGEWAFKGCSSLTSINIPESVTSIEKWAFSGCSNLDIVIDNSKKNVNVDYAAFEGCKSVTWLKD' A
#
# COMPACT_ATOMS: atom_id res chain seq x y z
N SER A 1 6.51 9.76 -1.29
CA SER A 1 7.63 10.68 -1.43
C SER A 1 8.85 10.13 -0.75
N GLU A 2 9.99 10.70 -1.08
CA GLU A 2 11.24 10.27 -0.49
C GLU A 2 11.24 10.50 1.01
N GLY A 3 11.85 9.60 1.72
CA GLY A 3 11.91 9.69 3.17
C GLY A 3 10.76 9.00 3.88
N VAL A 4 9.71 8.63 3.17
CA VAL A 4 8.63 7.88 3.77
C VAL A 4 9.06 6.43 3.89
N THR A 5 9.03 5.90 5.11
CA THR A 5 9.44 4.51 5.36
C THR A 5 8.28 3.62 5.79
N SER A 6 7.15 4.23 6.15
CA SER A 6 5.98 3.45 6.56
C SER A 6 4.70 4.17 6.20
N ILE A 7 3.64 3.40 6.10
CA ILE A 7 2.30 3.93 5.83
C ILE A 7 1.46 3.59 7.05
N GLY A 8 0.92 4.60 7.71
CA GLY A 8 0.21 4.43 8.96
C GLY A 8 -1.16 3.78 8.82
N GLU A 9 -1.72 3.37 9.95
CA GLU A 9 -3.06 2.82 9.98
C GLU A 9 -4.05 3.82 9.38
N TRP A 10 -4.95 3.31 8.54
CA TRP A 10 -6.03 4.11 7.97
C TRP A 10 -5.55 5.26 7.09
N ALA A 11 -4.28 5.26 6.70
CA ALA A 11 -3.71 6.38 5.96
C ALA A 11 -4.49 6.72 4.70
N PHE A 12 -4.98 5.70 4.00
CA PHE A 12 -5.74 5.87 2.76
C PHE A 12 -7.12 5.26 2.86
N LYS A 13 -7.64 5.14 4.05
CA LYS A 13 -8.96 4.56 4.24
C LYS A 13 -10.02 5.34 3.47
N GLY A 14 -10.83 4.62 2.73
CA GLY A 14 -11.95 5.24 2.04
C GLY A 14 -11.60 6.06 0.83
N CYS A 15 -10.39 5.95 0.32
CA CYS A 15 -9.96 6.69 -0.86
C CYS A 15 -10.54 6.06 -2.13
N SER A 16 -11.86 6.05 -2.24
CA SER A 16 -12.53 5.38 -3.34
C SER A 16 -12.33 6.06 -4.69
N SER A 17 -11.96 7.32 -4.68
CA SER A 17 -11.68 8.05 -5.92
C SER A 17 -10.24 7.86 -6.40
N LEU A 18 -9.37 7.32 -5.56
CA LEU A 18 -7.99 7.06 -5.92
C LEU A 18 -7.92 5.80 -6.77
N THR A 19 -7.29 5.89 -7.92
CA THR A 19 -7.24 4.76 -8.86
C THR A 19 -5.88 4.09 -8.94
N SER A 20 -4.81 4.79 -8.56
CA SER A 20 -3.49 4.16 -8.55
C SER A 20 -2.58 4.88 -7.58
N ILE A 21 -1.62 4.13 -7.06
CA ILE A 21 -0.60 4.70 -6.19
C ILE A 21 0.69 3.92 -6.37
N ASN A 22 1.79 4.64 -6.39
CA ASN A 22 3.12 4.03 -6.43
C ASN A 22 3.76 4.14 -5.05
N ILE A 23 4.14 2.99 -4.52
CA ILE A 23 4.81 2.93 -3.22
C ILE A 23 6.31 2.86 -3.49
N PRO A 24 7.09 3.84 -3.03
CA PRO A 24 8.53 3.85 -3.29
C PRO A 24 9.25 2.75 -2.51
N GLU A 25 10.46 2.43 -2.95
CA GLU A 25 11.23 1.37 -2.33
C GLU A 25 11.66 1.69 -0.90
N SER A 26 11.60 2.95 -0.51
CA SER A 26 11.94 3.34 0.85
C SER A 26 10.90 2.88 1.87
N VAL A 27 9.67 2.59 1.41
CA VAL A 27 8.62 2.12 2.31
C VAL A 27 8.86 0.66 2.65
N THR A 28 9.00 0.37 3.93
CA THR A 28 9.25 -1.00 4.40
C THR A 28 8.17 -1.52 5.31
N SER A 29 7.15 -0.70 5.60
CA SER A 29 6.11 -1.09 6.53
C SER A 29 4.77 -0.48 6.10
N ILE A 30 3.73 -1.30 6.08
CA ILE A 30 2.37 -0.83 5.78
C ILE A 30 1.48 -1.33 6.90
N GLU A 31 0.92 -0.38 7.66
CA GLU A 31 0.14 -0.70 8.84
C GLU A 31 -1.23 -1.24 8.46
N LYS A 32 -1.91 -1.82 9.44
CA LYS A 32 -3.19 -2.47 9.17
C LYS A 32 -4.22 -1.47 8.65
N TRP A 33 -4.99 -1.93 7.69
CA TRP A 33 -6.07 -1.17 7.07
C TRP A 33 -5.61 0.13 6.40
N ALA A 34 -4.33 0.22 6.09
CA ALA A 34 -3.79 1.44 5.46
C ALA A 34 -4.55 1.82 4.20
N PHE A 35 -4.95 0.84 3.41
CA PHE A 35 -5.67 1.07 2.15
C PHE A 35 -7.08 0.49 2.17
N SER A 36 -7.66 0.33 3.33
CA SER A 36 -8.99 -0.27 3.44
C SER A 36 -10.04 0.57 2.71
N GLY A 37 -10.86 -0.11 1.95
CA GLY A 37 -11.95 0.57 1.24
C GLY A 37 -11.59 1.24 -0.06
N CYS A 38 -10.35 1.08 -0.52
CA CYS A 38 -9.91 1.67 -1.79
C CYS A 38 -10.25 0.72 -2.94
N SER A 39 -11.54 0.58 -3.24
CA SER A 39 -12.04 -0.48 -4.12
C SER A 39 -11.57 -0.35 -5.56
N ASN A 40 -11.17 0.83 -5.99
CA ASN A 40 -10.71 1.05 -7.36
C ASN A 40 -9.20 1.26 -7.44
N LEU A 41 -8.48 1.00 -6.37
CA LEU A 41 -7.07 1.34 -6.29
C LEU A 41 -6.17 0.20 -6.78
N ASP A 42 -5.31 0.53 -7.70
CA ASP A 42 -4.20 -0.34 -8.10
C ASP A 42 -2.95 0.14 -7.36
N ILE A 43 -2.40 -0.73 -6.53
CA ILE A 43 -1.23 -0.39 -5.74
C ILE A 43 0.00 -1.02 -6.40
N VAL A 44 0.97 -0.18 -6.73
CA VAL A 44 2.22 -0.63 -7.33
C VAL A 44 3.33 -0.37 -6.33
N ILE A 45 4.01 -1.42 -5.91
CA ILE A 45 5.04 -1.31 -4.88
C ILE A 45 6.40 -1.61 -5.51
N ASP A 46 7.27 -0.62 -5.47
CA ASP A 46 8.62 -0.73 -6.04
C ASP A 46 9.53 -1.43 -5.05
N ASN A 47 9.14 -2.65 -4.65
CA ASN A 47 9.90 -3.43 -3.69
C ASN A 47 9.42 -4.88 -3.77
N SER A 48 10.04 -5.71 -2.95
CA SER A 48 9.69 -7.12 -2.82
C SER A 48 8.82 -7.33 -1.59
N LYS A 49 7.89 -8.28 -1.67
CA LYS A 49 7.08 -8.66 -0.51
C LYS A 49 7.94 -9.03 0.70
N LYS A 50 9.13 -9.54 0.46
CA LYS A 50 10.02 -9.95 1.54
C LYS A 50 10.57 -8.77 2.33
N ASN A 51 10.62 -7.60 1.69
CA ASN A 51 11.22 -6.42 2.29
C ASN A 51 10.22 -5.47 2.90
N VAL A 52 8.92 -5.76 2.74
CA VAL A 52 7.87 -4.89 3.23
C VAL A 52 6.99 -5.67 4.20
N ASN A 53 6.83 -5.13 5.40
CA ASN A 53 5.91 -5.69 6.37
C ASN A 53 4.52 -5.16 6.08
N VAL A 54 3.61 -6.06 5.72
CA VAL A 54 2.22 -5.70 5.45
C VAL A 54 1.39 -6.24 6.59
N ASP A 55 0.73 -5.37 7.30
CA ASP A 55 -0.06 -5.76 8.45
C ASP A 55 -1.44 -6.26 8.01
N TYR A 56 -2.22 -6.69 9.00
CA TYR A 56 -3.53 -7.29 8.75
C TYR A 56 -4.44 -6.36 7.95
N ALA A 57 -5.01 -6.90 6.90
CA ALA A 57 -6.00 -6.20 6.09
C ALA A 57 -5.50 -4.86 5.51
N ALA A 58 -4.18 -4.70 5.39
CA ALA A 58 -3.63 -3.45 4.87
C ALA A 58 -4.17 -3.12 3.48
N PHE A 59 -4.39 -4.13 2.67
CA PHE A 59 -4.91 -3.95 1.31
C PHE A 59 -6.34 -4.45 1.17
N GLU A 60 -7.07 -4.52 2.25
CA GLU A 60 -8.43 -5.04 2.20
C GLU A 60 -9.31 -4.15 1.32
N GLY A 61 -10.01 -4.78 0.40
CA GLY A 61 -10.92 -4.06 -0.47
C GLY A 61 -10.26 -3.37 -1.65
N CYS A 62 -8.94 -3.49 -1.78
CA CYS A 62 -8.25 -2.89 -2.92
C CYS A 62 -8.45 -3.72 -4.18
N LYS A 63 -8.39 -3.05 -5.33
CA LYS A 63 -8.58 -3.72 -6.59
C LYS A 63 -7.43 -4.67 -6.90
N SER A 64 -6.20 -4.19 -6.78
CA SER A 64 -5.04 -5.04 -7.03
C SER A 64 -3.80 -4.48 -6.37
N VAL A 65 -2.83 -5.36 -6.16
CA VAL A 65 -1.53 -4.98 -5.62
C VAL A 65 -0.46 -5.65 -6.49
N THR A 66 0.47 -4.85 -6.97
CA THR A 66 1.56 -5.34 -7.81
C THR A 66 2.90 -5.10 -7.12
N TRP A 67 3.68 -6.16 -7.01
CA TRP A 67 5.03 -6.07 -6.45
C TRP A 67 6.01 -6.09 -7.63
N LEU A 68 6.77 -5.02 -7.79
CA LEU A 68 7.69 -4.90 -8.92
C LEU A 68 8.95 -5.73 -8.76
N LYS A 69 9.26 -6.14 -7.54
CA LYS A 69 10.44 -6.96 -7.26
C LYS A 69 10.04 -8.22 -6.50
N ASP A 70 10.87 -9.23 -6.58
CA ASP A 70 10.64 -10.49 -5.86
C ASP A 70 11.35 -10.54 -4.52
#